data_648c97f0f967b42d226014cf421652a2
#
_entry.id   648c97f0f967b42d226014cf421652a2
#
_cell.length_a   1.000
_cell.length_b   1.000
_cell.length_c   1.000
_cell.angle_alpha   90.00
_cell.angle_beta   90.00
_cell.angle_gamma   90.00
#
_symmetry.space_group_name_H-M   'P 1'
#
loop_
_entity.id
_entity.type
_entity.pdbx_description
1 polymer ?
#
loop_
_entity_poly.entity_id
_entity_poly.type
_entity_poly.pdbx_seq_one_letter_code
_entity_poly.pdbx_strand_id
1 'polypeptide(L)'
;MIKKQIAFHSTEIEEVYPLYQQAFPKNEQMDLTRLFDELHLGAIYGYYQENQLVGFAILCIQSQIAHILYLAVKKEYRDQGIGSYILNDLAKQYDSKKIIVDIEKIKDTSNKEQRIKRKQFYLKNDFKETDVFYAWQGEDYVILSRNGIVQKKEFWNFWDFLKKEKK
;
A
#
# COMPACT_ATOMS: atom_id res chain seq x y z
N MET A 1 -6.36 -0.47 19.77
CA MET A 1 -5.44 -0.69 18.60
C MET A 1 -4.18 0.13 18.82
N ILE A 2 -3.04 -0.49 18.74
CA ILE A 2 -1.75 0.18 18.87
C ILE A 2 -1.02 0.11 17.53
N LYS A 3 -0.51 1.26 17.07
CA LYS A 3 0.32 1.34 15.86
C LYS A 3 1.78 1.50 16.27
N LYS A 4 2.67 0.75 15.64
CA LYS A 4 4.11 0.91 15.78
C LYS A 4 4.74 1.09 14.41
N GLN A 5 5.63 2.07 14.29
CA GLN A 5 6.49 2.14 13.12
C GLN A 5 7.61 1.12 13.29
N ILE A 6 7.82 0.30 12.27
CA ILE A 6 8.75 -0.82 12.31
C ILE A 6 9.95 -0.49 11.44
N ALA A 7 11.15 -0.51 12.03
CA ALA A 7 12.37 -0.33 11.27
C ALA A 7 12.66 -1.58 10.44
N PHE A 8 13.14 -1.40 9.21
CA PHE A 8 13.34 -2.49 8.26
C PHE A 8 14.31 -3.57 8.78
N HIS A 9 15.32 -3.17 9.56
CA HIS A 9 16.29 -4.11 10.14
C HIS A 9 16.06 -4.39 11.62
N SER A 10 14.84 -4.17 12.12
CA SER A 10 14.50 -4.49 13.50
C SER A 10 14.07 -5.95 13.64
N THR A 11 14.03 -6.45 14.88
CA THR A 11 13.49 -7.78 15.15
C THR A 11 11.99 -7.87 14.86
N GLU A 12 11.28 -6.76 14.97
CA GLU A 12 9.84 -6.69 14.75
C GLU A 12 9.44 -6.94 13.30
N ILE A 13 10.37 -6.75 12.34
CA ILE A 13 10.11 -7.07 10.93
C ILE A 13 9.82 -8.56 10.75
N GLU A 14 10.33 -9.42 11.63
CA GLU A 14 10.12 -10.85 11.56
C GLU A 14 8.66 -11.25 11.76
N GLU A 15 7.86 -10.40 12.41
CA GLU A 15 6.42 -10.62 12.54
C GLU A 15 5.67 -10.22 11.25
N VAL A 16 6.13 -9.16 10.61
CA VAL A 16 5.49 -8.62 9.40
C VAL A 16 5.83 -9.44 8.17
N TYR A 17 7.08 -9.86 8.04
CA TYR A 17 7.60 -10.46 6.82
C TYR A 17 6.84 -11.73 6.40
N PRO A 18 6.54 -12.69 7.29
CA PRO A 18 5.75 -13.86 6.91
C PRO A 18 4.35 -13.51 6.41
N LEU A 19 3.70 -12.53 7.05
CA LEU A 19 2.39 -12.06 6.62
C LEU A 19 2.47 -11.41 5.24
N TYR A 20 3.50 -10.62 5.00
CA TYR A 20 3.76 -10.00 3.70
C TYR A 20 3.96 -11.05 2.60
N GLN A 21 4.79 -12.05 2.86
CA GLN A 21 5.06 -13.12 1.89
C GLN A 21 3.82 -13.96 1.62
N GLN A 22 2.99 -14.20 2.63
CA GLN A 22 1.77 -14.98 2.51
C GLN A 22 0.67 -14.21 1.76
N ALA A 23 0.57 -12.91 2.01
CA ALA A 23 -0.50 -12.08 1.45
C ALA A 23 -0.25 -11.68 -0.01
N PHE A 24 1.00 -11.64 -0.45
CA PHE A 24 1.36 -11.15 -1.80
C PHE A 24 2.17 -12.18 -2.57
N PRO A 25 1.78 -12.50 -3.82
CA PRO A 25 2.56 -13.39 -4.68
C PRO A 25 3.97 -12.84 -4.91
N LYS A 26 4.93 -13.73 -5.09
CA LYS A 26 6.34 -13.36 -5.24
C LYS A 26 6.57 -12.36 -6.39
N ASN A 27 5.81 -12.47 -7.47
CA ASN A 27 5.92 -11.56 -8.61
C ASN A 27 5.37 -10.15 -8.32
N GLU A 28 4.61 -9.98 -7.23
CA GLU A 28 4.12 -8.67 -6.79
C GLU A 28 5.02 -8.04 -5.74
N GLN A 29 5.99 -8.77 -5.21
CA GLN A 29 6.89 -8.28 -4.18
C GLN A 29 8.01 -7.46 -4.81
N MET A 30 8.15 -6.21 -4.35
CA MET A 30 9.24 -5.34 -4.81
C MET A 30 10.49 -5.52 -3.96
N ASP A 31 11.58 -4.95 -4.41
CA ASP A 31 12.84 -4.95 -3.67
C ASP A 31 12.77 -3.96 -2.51
N LEU A 32 12.42 -4.46 -1.32
CA LEU A 32 12.31 -3.64 -0.12
C LEU A 32 13.66 -3.10 0.34
N THR A 33 14.75 -3.84 0.11
CA THR A 33 16.10 -3.38 0.45
C THR A 33 16.41 -2.07 -0.27
N ARG A 34 16.07 -1.99 -1.55
CA ARG A 34 16.26 -0.76 -2.31
C ARG A 34 15.41 0.38 -1.74
N LEU A 35 14.15 0.11 -1.44
CA LEU A 35 13.23 1.10 -0.91
C LEU A 35 13.71 1.68 0.44
N PHE A 36 14.17 0.82 1.34
CA PHE A 36 14.53 1.22 2.70
C PHE A 36 15.99 1.62 2.84
N ASP A 37 16.91 0.83 2.31
CA ASP A 37 18.35 1.02 2.54
C ASP A 37 19.02 1.98 1.55
N GLU A 38 18.58 1.97 0.31
CA GLU A 38 19.16 2.82 -0.73
C GLU A 38 18.46 4.16 -0.86
N LEU A 39 17.12 4.13 -0.99
CA LEU A 39 16.33 5.34 -1.24
C LEU A 39 15.87 6.05 0.03
N HIS A 40 15.76 5.32 1.15
CA HIS A 40 15.27 5.85 2.42
C HIS A 40 13.87 6.47 2.30
N LEU A 41 13.00 5.88 1.47
CA LEU A 41 11.66 6.37 1.22
C LEU A 41 10.56 5.49 1.82
N GLY A 42 10.95 4.36 2.42
CA GLY A 42 10.00 3.39 2.94
C GLY A 42 9.56 3.67 4.37
N ALA A 43 8.34 3.28 4.69
CA ALA A 43 7.82 3.24 6.05
C ALA A 43 6.99 1.99 6.23
N ILE A 44 7.14 1.33 7.38
CA ILE A 44 6.35 0.14 7.74
C ILE A 44 5.61 0.46 9.02
N TYR A 45 4.31 0.20 9.05
CA TYR A 45 3.49 0.32 10.26
C TYR A 45 2.84 -1.01 10.57
N GLY A 46 3.07 -1.51 11.78
CA GLY A 46 2.38 -2.66 12.32
C GLY A 46 1.24 -2.22 13.21
N TYR A 47 0.11 -2.91 13.13
CA TYR A 47 -1.08 -2.62 13.93
C TYR A 47 -1.36 -3.81 14.85
N TYR A 48 -1.54 -3.54 16.14
CA TYR A 48 -1.57 -4.54 17.19
C TYR A 48 -2.83 -4.45 18.02
N GLN A 49 -3.38 -5.60 18.36
CA GLN A 49 -4.43 -5.75 19.38
C GLN A 49 -3.93 -6.77 20.40
N GLU A 50 -4.00 -6.41 21.68
CA GLU A 50 -3.54 -7.30 22.77
C GLU A 50 -2.15 -7.88 22.52
N ASN A 51 -1.22 -7.03 22.08
CA ASN A 51 0.16 -7.38 21.76
C ASN A 51 0.32 -8.35 20.58
N GLN A 52 -0.74 -8.57 19.81
CA GLN A 52 -0.71 -9.41 18.61
C GLN A 52 -0.76 -8.55 17.36
N LEU A 53 0.13 -8.79 16.41
CA LEU A 53 0.08 -8.15 15.11
C LEU A 53 -1.18 -8.59 14.38
N VAL A 54 -2.04 -7.65 14.01
CA VAL A 54 -3.28 -7.95 13.28
C VAL A 54 -3.23 -7.50 11.82
N GLY A 55 -2.37 -6.54 11.49
CA GLY A 55 -2.20 -6.07 10.13
C GLY A 55 -1.01 -5.17 10.00
N PHE A 56 -0.66 -4.82 8.76
CA PHE A 56 0.47 -3.92 8.49
C PHE A 56 0.23 -3.13 7.21
N ALA A 57 1.00 -2.05 7.07
CA ALA A 57 1.10 -1.31 5.82
C ALA A 57 2.56 -0.99 5.52
N ILE A 58 2.93 -1.08 4.25
CA ILE A 58 4.26 -0.65 3.76
C ILE A 58 4.01 0.45 2.75
N LEU A 59 4.67 1.60 2.96
CA LEU A 59 4.49 2.79 2.13
C LEU A 59 5.81 3.24 1.54
N CYS A 60 5.72 3.87 0.37
CA CYS A 60 6.78 4.70 -0.20
C CYS A 60 6.33 6.15 -0.10
N ILE A 61 7.13 6.97 0.57
CA ILE A 61 6.78 8.37 0.85
C ILE A 61 7.80 9.28 0.19
N GLN A 62 7.33 10.12 -0.72
CA GLN A 62 8.18 11.07 -1.41
C GLN A 62 7.37 12.28 -1.82
N SER A 63 7.93 13.49 -1.59
CA SER A 63 7.29 14.74 -1.97
C SER A 63 5.86 14.81 -1.39
N GLN A 64 4.85 15.01 -2.22
CA GLN A 64 3.46 15.16 -1.80
C GLN A 64 2.65 13.87 -1.89
N ILE A 65 3.32 12.72 -2.07
CA ILE A 65 2.66 11.43 -2.25
C ILE A 65 3.08 10.46 -1.15
N ALA A 66 2.10 9.78 -0.55
CA ALA A 66 2.29 8.60 0.28
C ALA A 66 1.63 7.44 -0.45
N HIS A 67 2.44 6.56 -1.03
CA HIS A 67 1.97 5.41 -1.79
C HIS A 67 1.92 4.18 -0.89
N ILE A 68 0.73 3.68 -0.61
CA ILE A 68 0.56 2.42 0.11
C ILE A 68 0.86 1.30 -0.87
N LEU A 69 2.04 0.70 -0.71
CA LEU A 69 2.49 -0.39 -1.58
C LEU A 69 1.85 -1.71 -1.19
N TYR A 70 1.74 -1.97 0.10
CA TYR A 70 1.19 -3.20 0.64
C TYR A 70 0.36 -2.90 1.87
N LEU A 71 -0.81 -3.50 1.94
CA LEU A 71 -1.73 -3.44 3.07
C LEU A 71 -2.32 -4.82 3.26
N ALA A 72 -2.18 -5.39 4.43
CA ALA A 72 -2.76 -6.70 4.73
C ALA A 72 -3.24 -6.79 6.17
N VAL A 73 -4.32 -7.51 6.36
CA VAL A 73 -4.88 -7.86 7.67
C VAL A 73 -4.80 -9.38 7.79
N LYS A 74 -4.36 -9.87 8.94
CA LYS A 74 -4.31 -11.31 9.19
C LYS A 74 -5.70 -11.92 9.00
N LYS A 75 -5.73 -13.13 8.43
CA LYS A 75 -6.97 -13.81 8.07
C LYS A 75 -7.96 -13.91 9.24
N GLU A 76 -7.45 -14.23 10.44
CA GLU A 76 -8.27 -14.38 11.64
C GLU A 76 -8.92 -13.07 12.11
N TYR A 77 -8.41 -11.94 11.65
CA TYR A 77 -8.88 -10.61 12.06
C TYR A 77 -9.61 -9.87 10.95
N ARG A 78 -9.89 -10.53 9.83
CA ARG A 78 -10.63 -9.92 8.71
C ARG A 78 -12.08 -9.70 9.06
N ASP A 79 -12.74 -8.81 8.31
CA ASP A 79 -14.16 -8.47 8.46
C ASP A 79 -14.51 -7.85 9.81
N GLN A 80 -13.52 -7.21 10.46
CA GLN A 80 -13.67 -6.52 11.75
C GLN A 80 -13.35 -5.02 11.64
N GLY A 81 -13.25 -4.48 10.42
CA GLY A 81 -12.98 -3.07 10.20
C GLY A 81 -11.53 -2.65 10.38
N ILE A 82 -10.60 -3.58 10.51
CA ILE A 82 -9.18 -3.26 10.73
C ILE A 82 -8.55 -2.60 9.52
N GLY A 83 -8.85 -3.09 8.31
CA GLY A 83 -8.37 -2.45 7.09
C GLY A 83 -8.80 -1.00 6.97
N SER A 84 -10.07 -0.72 7.27
CA SER A 84 -10.60 0.65 7.29
C SER A 84 -9.93 1.50 8.36
N TYR A 85 -9.68 0.93 9.53
CA TYR A 85 -8.95 1.60 10.60
C TYR A 85 -7.55 2.03 10.13
N ILE A 86 -6.82 1.12 9.49
CA ILE A 86 -5.46 1.40 8.97
C ILE A 86 -5.51 2.54 7.95
N LEU A 87 -6.44 2.50 7.00
CA LEU A 87 -6.56 3.54 5.98
C LEU A 87 -6.88 4.90 6.60
N ASN A 88 -7.78 4.95 7.57
CA ASN A 88 -8.14 6.20 8.24
C ASN A 88 -6.99 6.74 9.09
N ASP A 89 -6.25 5.87 9.75
CA ASP A 89 -5.09 6.26 10.55
C ASP A 89 -3.99 6.86 9.66
N LEU A 90 -3.68 6.21 8.55
CA LEU A 90 -2.67 6.70 7.60
C LEU A 90 -3.11 8.01 6.96
N ALA A 91 -4.40 8.16 6.64
CA ALA A 91 -4.92 9.39 6.07
C ALA A 91 -4.78 10.58 7.03
N LYS A 92 -4.91 10.35 8.32
CA LYS A 92 -4.67 11.39 9.34
C LYS A 92 -3.19 11.71 9.48
N GLN A 93 -2.34 10.67 9.52
CA GLN A 93 -0.90 10.86 9.67
C GLN A 93 -0.31 11.63 8.50
N TYR A 94 -0.77 11.35 7.29
CA TYR A 94 -0.28 11.96 6.07
C TYR A 94 -1.32 12.90 5.45
N ASP A 95 -1.98 13.70 6.29
CA ASP A 95 -3.08 14.58 5.86
C ASP A 95 -2.66 15.65 4.87
N SER A 96 -1.36 16.01 4.83
CA SER A 96 -0.81 16.97 3.87
C SER A 96 -0.38 16.32 2.55
N LYS A 97 -0.50 15.00 2.42
CA LYS A 97 -0.10 14.26 1.23
C LYS A 97 -1.27 13.57 0.58
N LYS A 98 -1.17 13.37 -0.73
CA LYS A 98 -2.12 12.50 -1.44
C LYS A 98 -1.72 11.06 -1.18
N ILE A 99 -2.66 10.28 -0.70
CA ILE A 99 -2.44 8.87 -0.43
C ILE A 99 -2.96 8.08 -1.61
N ILE A 100 -2.10 7.26 -2.20
CA ILE A 100 -2.45 6.51 -3.39
C ILE A 100 -2.29 5.01 -3.17
N VAL A 101 -3.12 4.26 -3.87
CA VAL A 101 -3.03 2.80 -3.95
C VAL A 101 -3.19 2.40 -5.41
N ASP A 102 -2.58 1.29 -5.79
CA ASP A 102 -2.77 0.68 -7.09
C ASP A 102 -3.60 -0.58 -6.94
N ILE A 103 -4.61 -0.70 -7.79
CA ILE A 103 -5.45 -1.89 -7.83
C ILE A 103 -5.47 -2.43 -9.25
N GLU A 104 -5.65 -3.74 -9.36
CA GLU A 104 -5.78 -4.38 -10.67
C GLU A 104 -7.06 -3.93 -11.35
N LYS A 105 -6.97 -3.66 -12.64
CA LYS A 105 -8.15 -3.31 -13.45
C LYS A 105 -9.14 -4.47 -13.44
N ILE A 106 -10.43 -4.16 -13.32
CA ILE A 106 -11.49 -5.16 -13.34
C ILE A 106 -11.63 -5.70 -14.77
N LYS A 107 -11.46 -7.01 -14.91
CA LYS A 107 -11.54 -7.74 -16.18
C LYS A 107 -12.26 -9.08 -15.95
N ASP A 108 -12.62 -9.75 -17.03
CA ASP A 108 -13.19 -11.11 -16.98
C ASP A 108 -12.10 -12.14 -16.68
N THR A 109 -11.65 -12.16 -15.45
CA THR A 109 -10.63 -13.07 -14.94
C THR A 109 -11.22 -13.93 -13.84
N SER A 110 -10.52 -14.99 -13.44
CA SER A 110 -10.98 -15.89 -12.38
C SER A 110 -11.16 -15.20 -11.03
N ASN A 111 -10.41 -14.10 -10.79
CA ASN A 111 -10.47 -13.34 -9.54
C ASN A 111 -11.25 -12.02 -9.67
N LYS A 112 -12.16 -11.92 -10.65
CA LYS A 112 -12.94 -10.70 -10.89
C LYS A 112 -13.69 -10.22 -9.64
N GLU A 113 -14.32 -11.14 -8.92
CA GLU A 113 -15.05 -10.81 -7.69
C GLU A 113 -14.15 -10.18 -6.62
N GLN A 114 -12.93 -10.70 -6.47
CA GLN A 114 -11.95 -10.15 -5.53
C GLN A 114 -11.53 -8.75 -5.93
N ARG A 115 -11.32 -8.50 -7.24
CA ARG A 115 -10.95 -7.18 -7.75
C ARG A 115 -12.05 -6.16 -7.49
N ILE A 116 -13.31 -6.55 -7.70
CA ILE A 116 -14.48 -5.70 -7.43
C ILE A 116 -14.55 -5.35 -5.93
N LYS A 117 -14.40 -6.34 -5.06
CA LYS A 117 -14.43 -6.13 -3.60
C LYS A 117 -13.32 -5.22 -3.14
N ARG A 118 -12.11 -5.37 -3.69
CA ARG A 118 -10.97 -4.52 -3.37
C ARG A 118 -11.25 -3.07 -3.73
N LYS A 119 -11.73 -2.83 -4.95
CA LYS A 119 -12.09 -1.49 -5.39
C LYS A 119 -13.16 -0.88 -4.47
N GLN A 120 -14.22 -1.63 -4.16
CA GLN A 120 -15.28 -1.16 -3.29
C GLN A 120 -14.76 -0.83 -1.89
N PHE A 121 -13.82 -1.62 -1.37
CA PHE A 121 -13.18 -1.36 -0.08
C PHE A 121 -12.50 0.00 -0.06
N TYR A 122 -11.71 0.31 -1.08
CA TYR A 122 -11.05 1.61 -1.14
C TYR A 122 -12.03 2.76 -1.37
N LEU A 123 -13.02 2.58 -2.25
CA LEU A 123 -14.00 3.64 -2.51
C LEU A 123 -14.81 3.98 -1.27
N LYS A 124 -15.21 3.01 -0.48
CA LYS A 124 -15.94 3.29 0.76
C LYS A 124 -15.06 3.91 1.85
N ASN A 125 -13.75 3.85 1.70
CA ASN A 125 -12.78 4.47 2.60
C ASN A 125 -12.23 5.77 2.02
N ASP A 126 -13.06 6.50 1.27
CA ASP A 126 -12.80 7.85 0.77
C ASP A 126 -11.70 7.96 -0.31
N PHE A 127 -11.30 6.85 -0.89
CA PHE A 127 -10.49 6.88 -2.10
C PHE A 127 -11.38 7.17 -3.30
N LYS A 128 -10.82 7.86 -4.28
CA LYS A 128 -11.51 8.24 -5.52
C LYS A 128 -10.73 7.75 -6.71
N GLU A 129 -11.43 7.53 -7.81
CA GLU A 129 -10.82 7.13 -9.07
C GLU A 129 -9.99 8.29 -9.65
N THR A 130 -8.95 7.94 -10.39
CA THR A 130 -8.07 8.91 -11.06
C THR A 130 -7.93 8.54 -12.53
N ASP A 131 -7.27 9.41 -13.30
CA ASP A 131 -6.92 9.15 -14.70
C ASP A 131 -5.57 8.44 -14.84
N VAL A 132 -5.02 7.91 -13.76
CA VAL A 132 -3.70 7.31 -13.78
C VAL A 132 -3.82 5.81 -13.94
N PHE A 133 -3.25 5.29 -15.02
CA PHE A 133 -3.25 3.87 -15.38
C PHE A 133 -1.84 3.48 -15.78
N TYR A 134 -1.46 2.23 -15.51
CA TYR A 134 -0.19 1.69 -15.98
C TYR A 134 -0.29 0.16 -16.09
N ALA A 135 0.64 -0.42 -16.85
CA ALA A 135 0.77 -1.86 -16.98
C ALA A 135 2.12 -2.29 -16.40
N TRP A 136 2.14 -3.40 -15.68
CA TRP A 136 3.36 -3.95 -15.12
C TRP A 136 3.25 -5.47 -15.09
N GLN A 137 4.26 -6.13 -15.63
CA GLN A 137 4.32 -7.59 -15.70
C GLN A 137 3.05 -8.24 -16.26
N GLY A 138 2.52 -7.66 -17.35
CA GLY A 138 1.35 -8.21 -18.04
C GLY A 138 0.02 -7.92 -17.39
N GLU A 139 -0.02 -7.11 -16.32
CA GLU A 139 -1.25 -6.74 -15.66
C GLU A 139 -1.48 -5.23 -15.75
N ASP A 140 -2.75 -4.84 -15.92
CA ASP A 140 -3.15 -3.43 -15.94
C ASP A 140 -3.60 -2.98 -14.56
N TYR A 141 -3.12 -1.82 -14.14
CA TYR A 141 -3.41 -1.21 -12.83
C TYR A 141 -4.04 0.16 -12.98
N VAL A 142 -4.89 0.50 -12.03
CA VAL A 142 -5.45 1.86 -11.89
C VAL A 142 -5.07 2.40 -10.51
N ILE A 143 -4.87 3.73 -10.45
CA ILE A 143 -4.53 4.40 -9.20
C ILE A 143 -5.80 4.99 -8.59
N LEU A 144 -6.01 4.74 -7.31
CA LEU A 144 -7.02 5.41 -6.50
C LEU A 144 -6.33 6.36 -5.54
N SER A 145 -6.97 7.48 -5.21
CA SER A 145 -6.34 8.55 -4.44
C SER A 145 -7.27 9.05 -3.34
N ARG A 146 -6.68 9.33 -2.16
CA ARG A 146 -7.35 9.95 -1.02
C ARG A 146 -6.56 11.17 -0.57
N ASN A 147 -7.21 12.13 0.08
CA ASN A 147 -6.61 13.43 0.46
C ASN A 147 -6.23 14.26 -0.76
N GLY A 148 -7.02 14.18 -1.81
CA GLY A 148 -6.81 14.86 -3.08
C GLY A 148 -6.58 13.86 -4.21
N ILE A 149 -6.81 14.32 -5.43
CA ILE A 149 -6.68 13.49 -6.63
C ILE A 149 -5.27 13.64 -7.19
N VAL A 150 -4.53 12.53 -7.26
CA VAL A 150 -3.21 12.55 -7.86
C VAL A 150 -3.33 12.76 -9.37
N GLN A 151 -2.50 13.67 -9.91
CA GLN A 151 -2.47 13.97 -11.33
C GLN A 151 -1.45 13.09 -12.04
N LYS A 152 -1.66 12.84 -13.33
CA LYS A 152 -0.75 12.01 -14.13
C LYS A 152 0.70 12.48 -14.02
N LYS A 153 0.93 13.78 -14.15
CA LYS A 153 2.28 14.34 -14.13
C LYS A 153 2.98 14.10 -12.80
N GLU A 154 2.30 14.33 -11.68
CA GLU A 154 2.92 14.12 -10.36
C GLU A 154 3.15 12.65 -10.06
N PHE A 155 2.26 11.75 -10.51
CA PHE A 155 2.47 10.31 -10.36
C PHE A 155 3.69 9.84 -11.16
N TRP A 156 3.79 10.25 -12.41
CA TRP A 156 4.91 9.82 -13.25
C TRP A 156 6.23 10.45 -12.82
N ASN A 157 6.23 11.67 -12.29
CA ASN A 157 7.42 12.28 -11.68
C ASN A 157 7.89 11.47 -10.47
N PHE A 158 6.95 11.03 -9.65
CA PHE A 158 7.24 10.17 -8.49
C PHE A 158 7.91 8.86 -8.93
N TRP A 159 7.34 8.18 -9.93
CA TRP A 159 7.89 6.92 -10.44
C TRP A 159 9.19 7.11 -11.22
N ASP A 160 9.33 8.18 -11.97
CA ASP A 160 10.57 8.48 -12.70
C ASP A 160 11.74 8.69 -11.74
N PHE A 161 11.50 9.33 -10.61
CA PHE A 161 12.51 9.45 -9.57
C PHE A 161 12.98 8.08 -9.11
N LEU A 162 12.06 7.17 -8.83
CA LEU A 162 12.39 5.81 -8.41
C LEU A 162 13.19 5.06 -9.48
N LYS A 163 12.86 5.23 -10.74
CA LYS A 163 13.59 4.62 -11.85
C LYS A 163 15.01 5.18 -11.98
N LYS A 164 15.17 6.49 -11.86
CA LYS A 164 16.48 7.14 -11.98
C LYS A 164 17.45 6.65 -10.93
N GLU A 165 16.98 6.51 -9.70
CA GLU A 165 17.80 6.02 -8.61
C GLU A 165 18.20 4.55 -8.78
N LYS A 166 17.59 3.85 -9.71
CA LYS A 166 17.87 2.45 -9.99
C LYS A 166 19.18 2.22 -10.74
N LYS A 167 19.76 3.24 -11.30
CA LYS A 167 21.01 3.12 -12.07
C LYS A 167 22.24 2.93 -11.20
#